data_0ae75916f283c1d54f3b75856b0595e3
#
_entry.id   0ae75916f283c1d54f3b75856b0595e3
#
_cell.length_a   1.000
_cell.length_b   1.000
_cell.length_c   1.000
_cell.angle_alpha   90.00
_cell.angle_beta   90.00
_cell.angle_gamma   90.00
#
_symmetry.space_group_name_H-M   'P 1'
#
loop_
_entity.id
_entity.type
_entity.pdbx_description
1 polymer ?
#
loop_
_entity_poly.entity_id
_entity_poly.type
_entity_poly.pdbx_seq_one_letter_code
_entity_poly.pdbx_strand_id
1 'polypeptide(L)'
;ALEGRTLDYLIVNHMEPDHCAMIGDIVRRYPAVKIVGNTKTFGMMNQFFGTDFSERSVVVKEGDTLSAGKHTLHFVMAPMVHWPEAMVTYDDVDKVLFSADGFGSFGALNGNVFADEVDFDRDWLDDARRYYTNIVGKYGASVQTLLKKAAELEIAVICPLHGPIWRENLSYILEKYQKWSTYEAEDQAVVIMYASMYGNTENAVDIIANKLAQRGVAALSVYDVSKTHPSEIIAEMFRLSHMVLAAPTYNMGIYYGMDNLLHEMAALNLQNRKAAIVGNGSWSPAS
;
A
#
# COMPACT_ATOMS: atom_id res chain seq x y z
N ALA A 1 -11.91 -26.91 -2.00
CA ALA A 1 -11.96 -26.23 -3.30
C ALA A 1 -11.56 -27.14 -4.45
N LEU A 2 -10.52 -27.99 -4.29
CA LEU A 2 -10.05 -28.85 -5.40
C LEU A 2 -10.87 -30.12 -5.65
N GLU A 3 -11.80 -30.48 -4.77
CA GLU A 3 -12.75 -31.61 -4.92
C GLU A 3 -12.09 -32.93 -5.37
N GLY A 4 -10.92 -33.23 -4.79
CA GLY A 4 -10.12 -34.43 -5.12
C GLY A 4 -9.20 -34.30 -6.34
N ARG A 5 -9.21 -33.16 -7.03
CA ARG A 5 -8.26 -32.88 -8.13
C ARG A 5 -6.83 -32.71 -7.59
N THR A 6 -5.85 -33.00 -8.42
CA THR A 6 -4.44 -32.69 -8.14
C THR A 6 -4.16 -31.19 -8.31
N LEU A 7 -3.12 -30.73 -7.67
CA LEU A 7 -2.58 -29.38 -7.86
C LEU A 7 -1.28 -29.50 -8.66
N ASP A 8 -1.25 -28.96 -9.87
CA ASP A 8 -0.08 -29.02 -10.74
C ASP A 8 0.93 -27.92 -10.42
N TYR A 9 0.43 -26.71 -10.22
CA TYR A 9 1.25 -25.52 -9.96
C TYR A 9 0.75 -24.73 -8.77
N LEU A 10 1.70 -24.20 -7.99
CA LEU A 10 1.51 -23.17 -6.97
C LEU A 10 2.32 -21.94 -7.39
N ILE A 11 1.64 -20.87 -7.79
CA ILE A 11 2.30 -19.64 -8.21
C ILE A 11 2.47 -18.75 -6.99
N VAL A 12 3.69 -18.29 -6.73
CA VAL A 12 4.05 -17.45 -5.59
C VAL A 12 4.41 -16.07 -6.12
N ASN A 13 3.46 -15.16 -6.08
CA ASN A 13 3.65 -13.77 -6.51
C ASN A 13 4.40 -12.95 -5.47
N HIS A 14 4.29 -13.30 -4.17
CA HIS A 14 4.85 -12.55 -3.05
C HIS A 14 5.17 -13.46 -1.87
N MET A 15 6.23 -13.14 -1.14
CA MET A 15 6.79 -13.97 -0.06
C MET A 15 6.58 -13.39 1.34
N GLU A 16 5.73 -12.38 1.50
CA GLU A 16 5.37 -11.92 2.83
C GLU A 16 4.67 -13.04 3.63
N PRO A 17 4.95 -13.20 4.94
CA PRO A 17 4.48 -14.35 5.71
C PRO A 17 2.97 -14.56 5.73
N ASP A 18 2.15 -13.50 5.62
CA ASP A 18 0.69 -13.59 5.54
C ASP A 18 0.19 -14.28 4.25
N HIS A 19 1.02 -14.30 3.19
CA HIS A 19 0.75 -15.00 1.93
C HIS A 19 1.45 -16.34 1.84
N CYS A 20 2.72 -16.42 2.26
CA CYS A 20 3.56 -17.58 2.01
C CYS A 20 3.59 -18.62 3.14
N ALA A 21 3.09 -18.30 4.34
CA ALA A 21 3.24 -19.19 5.52
C ALA A 21 2.74 -20.62 5.29
N MET A 22 1.71 -20.81 4.46
CA MET A 22 1.09 -22.11 4.20
C MET A 22 1.72 -22.88 3.03
N ILE A 23 2.77 -22.39 2.39
CA ILE A 23 3.42 -23.07 1.25
C ILE A 23 3.89 -24.48 1.65
N GLY A 24 4.50 -24.62 2.83
CA GLY A 24 4.96 -25.93 3.34
C GLY A 24 3.81 -26.93 3.53
N ASP A 25 2.63 -26.47 3.96
CA ASP A 25 1.44 -27.32 4.10
C ASP A 25 0.86 -27.74 2.76
N ILE A 26 0.82 -26.83 1.79
CA ILE A 26 0.39 -27.12 0.42
C ILE A 26 1.31 -28.19 -0.19
N VAL A 27 2.61 -28.04 -0.07
CA VAL A 27 3.60 -28.98 -0.60
C VAL A 27 3.48 -30.37 0.05
N ARG A 28 3.24 -30.45 1.35
CA ARG A 28 2.98 -31.73 2.04
C ARG A 28 1.71 -32.41 1.56
N ARG A 29 0.65 -31.63 1.35
CA ARG A 29 -0.66 -32.12 0.89
C ARG A 29 -0.67 -32.51 -0.58
N TYR A 30 0.10 -31.84 -1.39
CA TYR A 30 0.22 -32.07 -2.84
C TYR A 30 1.69 -32.30 -3.23
N PRO A 31 2.25 -33.51 -2.95
CA PRO A 31 3.67 -33.76 -3.14
C PRO A 31 4.21 -33.59 -4.57
N ALA A 32 3.33 -33.67 -5.59
CA ALA A 32 3.67 -33.50 -7.00
C ALA A 32 3.65 -32.05 -7.46
N VAL A 33 3.16 -31.10 -6.62
CA VAL A 33 3.00 -29.69 -7.00
C VAL A 33 4.35 -29.07 -7.39
N LYS A 34 4.37 -28.35 -8.51
CA LYS A 34 5.48 -27.49 -8.90
C LYS A 34 5.23 -26.08 -8.36
N ILE A 35 6.27 -25.46 -7.83
CA ILE A 35 6.20 -24.09 -7.31
C ILE A 35 6.78 -23.16 -8.36
N VAL A 36 6.00 -22.14 -8.74
CA VAL A 36 6.39 -21.15 -9.74
C VAL A 36 6.70 -19.84 -9.04
N GLY A 37 7.89 -19.30 -9.27
CA GLY A 37 8.33 -18.04 -8.69
C GLY A 37 9.64 -17.60 -9.33
N ASN A 38 10.11 -16.41 -8.99
CA ASN A 38 11.42 -15.96 -9.49
C ASN A 38 12.57 -16.41 -8.57
N THR A 39 13.80 -16.15 -8.97
CA THR A 39 15.00 -16.58 -8.22
C THR A 39 15.02 -16.05 -6.77
N LYS A 40 14.54 -14.81 -6.53
CA LYS A 40 14.49 -14.23 -5.18
C LYS A 40 13.43 -14.90 -4.32
N THR A 41 12.28 -15.27 -4.92
CA THR A 41 11.21 -16.05 -4.27
C THR A 41 11.79 -17.31 -3.65
N PHE A 42 12.55 -18.11 -4.42
CA PHE A 42 13.14 -19.35 -3.91
C PHE A 42 14.24 -19.10 -2.87
N GLY A 43 15.00 -18.02 -3.00
CA GLY A 43 15.96 -17.61 -1.97
C GLY A 43 15.29 -17.33 -0.63
N MET A 44 14.18 -16.61 -0.64
CA MET A 44 13.38 -16.32 0.57
C MET A 44 12.70 -17.58 1.12
N MET A 45 12.15 -18.43 0.25
CA MET A 45 11.56 -19.71 0.67
C MET A 45 12.56 -20.58 1.45
N ASN A 46 13.78 -20.69 0.96
CA ASN A 46 14.82 -21.45 1.66
C ASN A 46 15.14 -20.86 3.03
N GLN A 47 15.14 -19.53 3.16
CA GLN A 47 15.34 -18.84 4.44
C GLN A 47 14.17 -19.06 5.41
N PHE A 48 12.94 -18.96 4.93
CA PHE A 48 11.74 -19.03 5.78
C PHE A 48 11.41 -20.46 6.22
N PHE A 49 11.59 -21.43 5.33
CA PHE A 49 11.21 -22.81 5.61
C PHE A 49 12.36 -23.74 5.97
N GLY A 50 13.61 -23.31 5.79
CA GLY A 50 14.80 -24.15 6.03
C GLY A 50 14.81 -25.42 5.18
N THR A 51 14.15 -25.42 4.02
CA THR A 51 13.95 -26.59 3.16
C THR A 51 14.32 -26.23 1.72
N ASP A 52 15.01 -27.13 1.05
CA ASP A 52 15.30 -26.98 -0.40
C ASP A 52 14.09 -27.40 -1.23
N PHE A 53 13.59 -26.46 -2.04
CA PHE A 53 12.49 -26.69 -2.97
C PHE A 53 12.94 -26.85 -4.43
N SER A 54 14.24 -27.01 -4.70
CA SER A 54 14.83 -26.98 -6.04
C SER A 54 14.22 -28.02 -7.00
N GLU A 55 13.93 -29.25 -6.51
CA GLU A 55 13.37 -30.35 -7.34
C GLU A 55 11.96 -30.04 -7.87
N ARG A 56 11.24 -29.11 -7.25
CA ARG A 56 9.87 -28.70 -7.63
C ARG A 56 9.76 -27.25 -8.08
N SER A 57 10.88 -26.55 -8.16
CA SER A 57 10.90 -25.13 -8.56
C SER A 57 10.78 -24.97 -10.07
N VAL A 58 9.92 -24.05 -10.48
CA VAL A 58 9.84 -23.49 -11.84
C VAL A 58 10.22 -22.03 -11.74
N VAL A 59 11.46 -21.72 -12.09
CA VAL A 59 11.98 -20.35 -12.01
C VAL A 59 11.54 -19.57 -13.23
N VAL A 60 10.86 -18.44 -12.99
CA VAL A 60 10.38 -17.54 -14.05
C VAL A 60 11.02 -16.16 -13.93
N LYS A 61 11.05 -15.43 -15.03
CA LYS A 61 11.55 -14.06 -15.16
C LYS A 61 10.58 -13.20 -15.96
N GLU A 62 10.93 -11.94 -16.13
CA GLU A 62 10.14 -10.98 -16.92
C GLU A 62 9.79 -11.54 -18.30
N GLY A 63 8.49 -11.55 -18.62
CA GLY A 63 7.96 -11.97 -19.92
C GLY A 63 7.86 -13.47 -20.14
N ASP A 64 8.28 -14.31 -19.18
CA ASP A 64 8.08 -15.76 -19.28
C ASP A 64 6.59 -16.10 -19.22
N THR A 65 6.24 -17.24 -19.80
CA THR A 65 4.87 -17.75 -19.80
C THR A 65 4.80 -19.19 -19.30
N LEU A 66 3.64 -19.58 -18.78
CA LEU A 66 3.34 -20.95 -18.37
C LEU A 66 1.98 -21.35 -18.95
N SER A 67 1.96 -22.46 -19.70
CA SER A 67 0.70 -23.05 -20.14
C SER A 67 0.07 -23.85 -18.99
N ALA A 68 -1.15 -23.51 -18.64
CA ALA A 68 -2.00 -24.19 -17.67
C ALA A 68 -3.23 -24.81 -18.38
N GLY A 69 -2.99 -25.54 -19.46
CA GLY A 69 -4.04 -26.15 -20.28
C GLY A 69 -4.68 -25.15 -21.25
N LYS A 70 -5.89 -24.68 -20.95
CA LYS A 70 -6.57 -23.68 -21.79
C LYS A 70 -6.04 -22.24 -21.55
N HIS A 71 -5.41 -22.01 -20.41
CA HIS A 71 -4.91 -20.70 -19.99
C HIS A 71 -3.41 -20.58 -20.24
N THR A 72 -2.96 -19.40 -20.59
CA THR A 72 -1.55 -19.02 -20.62
C THR A 72 -1.31 -17.94 -19.59
N LEU A 73 -0.44 -18.23 -18.65
CA LEU A 73 -0.08 -17.31 -17.59
C LEU A 73 1.20 -16.56 -17.96
N HIS A 74 1.16 -15.26 -17.92
CA HIS A 74 2.30 -14.37 -18.20
C HIS A 74 2.83 -13.80 -16.87
N PHE A 75 4.14 -13.80 -16.70
CA PHE A 75 4.79 -13.30 -15.49
C PHE A 75 5.40 -11.92 -15.73
N VAL A 76 4.99 -10.95 -14.94
CA VAL A 76 5.49 -9.57 -14.99
C VAL A 76 6.15 -9.25 -13.66
N MET A 77 7.45 -8.95 -13.69
CA MET A 77 8.19 -8.61 -12.48
C MET A 77 7.79 -7.21 -11.98
N ALA A 78 7.50 -7.12 -10.69
CA ALA A 78 7.09 -5.91 -9.99
C ALA A 78 8.00 -5.62 -8.78
N PRO A 79 9.34 -5.57 -8.95
CA PRO A 79 10.26 -5.44 -7.84
C PRO A 79 9.96 -4.17 -7.03
N MET A 80 9.96 -4.28 -5.71
CA MET A 80 9.63 -3.22 -4.76
C MET A 80 8.17 -2.74 -4.81
N VAL A 81 7.26 -3.57 -5.34
CA VAL A 81 5.81 -3.41 -5.15
C VAL A 81 5.27 -4.64 -4.37
N HIS A 82 5.54 -4.78 -3.03
CA HIS A 82 6.44 -3.81 -2.34
C HIS A 82 7.78 -4.42 -1.92
N TRP A 83 8.01 -5.72 -2.12
CA TRP A 83 9.27 -6.42 -1.85
C TRP A 83 10.06 -6.72 -3.14
N PRO A 84 11.37 -7.05 -3.02
CA PRO A 84 12.25 -7.18 -4.19
C PRO A 84 11.95 -8.38 -5.11
N GLU A 85 11.21 -9.39 -4.62
CA GLU A 85 10.81 -10.59 -5.37
C GLU A 85 9.40 -10.47 -5.95
N ALA A 86 8.64 -9.42 -5.61
CA ALA A 86 7.25 -9.29 -6.04
C ALA A 86 7.12 -9.40 -7.55
N MET A 87 6.11 -10.16 -7.98
CA MET A 87 5.69 -10.28 -9.37
C MET A 87 4.17 -10.33 -9.45
N VAL A 88 3.61 -10.03 -10.59
CA VAL A 88 2.19 -10.22 -10.89
C VAL A 88 2.04 -11.28 -11.96
N THR A 89 0.91 -11.98 -11.96
CA THR A 89 0.59 -13.01 -12.93
C THR A 89 -0.64 -12.61 -13.73
N TYR A 90 -0.56 -12.64 -15.03
CA TYR A 90 -1.67 -12.32 -15.92
C TYR A 90 -2.13 -13.53 -16.70
N ASP A 91 -3.42 -13.86 -16.61
CA ASP A 91 -4.08 -14.87 -17.45
C ASP A 91 -4.62 -14.19 -18.71
N ASP A 92 -4.11 -14.60 -19.88
CA ASP A 92 -4.47 -13.98 -21.16
C ASP A 92 -5.81 -14.46 -21.74
N VAL A 93 -6.41 -15.50 -21.17
CA VAL A 93 -7.73 -16.02 -21.60
C VAL A 93 -8.85 -15.28 -20.91
N ASP A 94 -8.85 -15.30 -19.57
CA ASP A 94 -9.91 -14.66 -18.76
C ASP A 94 -9.58 -13.18 -18.45
N LYS A 95 -8.43 -12.68 -18.92
CA LYS A 95 -7.97 -11.30 -18.72
C LYS A 95 -7.85 -10.93 -17.25
N VAL A 96 -7.40 -11.87 -16.42
CA VAL A 96 -7.28 -11.71 -14.97
C VAL A 96 -5.86 -11.36 -14.59
N LEU A 97 -5.68 -10.27 -13.88
CA LEU A 97 -4.42 -9.89 -13.26
C LEU A 97 -4.43 -10.27 -11.76
N PHE A 98 -3.59 -11.22 -11.37
CA PHE A 98 -3.27 -11.53 -9.98
C PHE A 98 -2.14 -10.58 -9.55
N SER A 99 -2.50 -9.52 -8.86
CA SER A 99 -1.66 -8.33 -8.68
C SER A 99 -0.78 -8.36 -7.43
N ALA A 100 -0.68 -9.48 -6.71
CA ALA A 100 -0.06 -9.53 -5.38
C ALA A 100 -0.68 -8.45 -4.49
N ASP A 101 0.13 -7.66 -3.79
CA ASP A 101 -0.34 -6.56 -2.94
C ASP A 101 -0.76 -5.30 -3.71
N GLY A 102 -0.44 -5.25 -4.99
CA GLY A 102 -0.90 -4.16 -5.84
C GLY A 102 -2.42 -4.07 -5.89
N PHE A 103 -2.95 -2.86 -5.72
CA PHE A 103 -4.38 -2.54 -5.67
C PHE A 103 -5.12 -3.07 -4.44
N GLY A 104 -4.37 -3.48 -3.40
CA GLY A 104 -4.90 -3.97 -2.13
C GLY A 104 -5.44 -2.89 -1.21
N SER A 105 -6.10 -3.34 -0.13
CA SER A 105 -6.65 -2.49 0.92
C SER A 105 -6.52 -3.16 2.28
N PHE A 106 -6.39 -2.38 3.34
CA PHE A 106 -6.69 -2.86 4.69
C PHE A 106 -8.18 -3.16 4.82
N GLY A 107 -8.55 -3.84 5.88
CA GLY A 107 -9.92 -4.24 6.16
C GLY A 107 -10.18 -5.72 5.92
N ALA A 108 -11.35 -6.18 6.33
CA ALA A 108 -11.78 -7.57 6.20
C ALA A 108 -13.03 -7.65 5.34
N LEU A 109 -13.03 -8.57 4.38
CA LEU A 109 -14.22 -8.86 3.59
C LEU A 109 -15.32 -9.44 4.50
N ASN A 110 -16.53 -8.94 4.35
CA ASN A 110 -17.69 -9.29 5.18
C ASN A 110 -18.82 -10.00 4.40
N GLY A 111 -18.46 -10.68 3.31
CA GLY A 111 -19.39 -11.41 2.44
C GLY A 111 -19.27 -10.98 0.98
N ASN A 112 -19.26 -9.70 0.69
CA ASN A 112 -19.02 -9.18 -0.65
C ASN A 112 -17.52 -9.23 -0.95
N VAL A 113 -17.16 -9.77 -2.11
CA VAL A 113 -15.75 -9.92 -2.51
C VAL A 113 -15.37 -9.00 -3.65
N PHE A 114 -16.33 -8.37 -4.32
CA PHE A 114 -16.07 -7.48 -5.44
C PHE A 114 -16.31 -6.01 -5.06
N ALA A 115 -15.47 -5.13 -5.62
CA ALA A 115 -15.53 -3.69 -5.36
C ALA A 115 -16.84 -3.03 -5.83
N ASP A 116 -17.47 -3.57 -6.87
CA ASP A 116 -18.77 -3.12 -7.41
C ASP A 116 -19.98 -3.55 -6.56
N GLU A 117 -19.79 -4.43 -5.59
CA GLU A 117 -20.84 -4.90 -4.67
C GLU A 117 -20.96 -4.05 -3.39
N VAL A 118 -20.08 -3.06 -3.22
CA VAL A 118 -20.00 -2.19 -2.03
C VAL A 118 -19.92 -0.72 -2.43
N ASP A 119 -20.17 0.17 -1.50
CA ASP A 119 -19.85 1.59 -1.65
C ASP A 119 -18.36 1.80 -1.33
N PHE A 120 -17.51 1.64 -2.36
CA PHE A 120 -16.07 1.65 -2.18
C PHE A 120 -15.54 2.97 -1.62
N ASP A 121 -16.11 4.10 -2.02
CA ASP A 121 -15.70 5.42 -1.53
C ASP A 121 -15.95 5.58 -0.04
N ARG A 122 -17.09 5.09 0.45
CA ARG A 122 -17.44 5.17 1.87
C ARG A 122 -16.73 4.11 2.71
N ASP A 123 -16.65 2.89 2.22
CA ASP A 123 -16.33 1.72 3.05
C ASP A 123 -14.86 1.27 2.93
N TRP A 124 -14.16 1.63 1.83
CA TRP A 124 -12.86 1.06 1.50
C TRP A 124 -11.79 2.07 1.07
N LEU A 125 -12.15 3.23 0.50
CA LEU A 125 -11.18 4.14 -0.12
C LEU A 125 -10.11 4.63 0.88
N ASP A 126 -10.51 4.97 2.09
CA ASP A 126 -9.58 5.45 3.11
C ASP A 126 -8.62 4.34 3.55
N ASP A 127 -9.11 3.11 3.71
CA ASP A 127 -8.28 1.95 4.03
C ASP A 127 -7.40 1.53 2.84
N ALA A 128 -7.84 1.65 1.60
CA ALA A 128 -7.03 1.41 0.41
C ALA A 128 -5.91 2.45 0.28
N ARG A 129 -6.20 3.73 0.53
CA ARG A 129 -5.18 4.79 0.58
C ARG A 129 -4.19 4.55 1.71
N ARG A 130 -4.68 4.22 2.90
CA ARG A 130 -3.86 3.90 4.06
C ARG A 130 -2.96 2.69 3.80
N TYR A 131 -3.47 1.65 3.16
CA TYR A 131 -2.70 0.49 2.73
C TYR A 131 -1.59 0.92 1.76
N TYR A 132 -1.94 1.58 0.65
CA TYR A 132 -0.97 2.04 -0.33
C TYR A 132 0.15 2.87 0.30
N THR A 133 -0.22 3.90 1.06
CA THR A 133 0.74 4.89 1.57
C THR A 133 1.72 4.31 2.57
N ASN A 134 1.29 3.38 3.40
CA ASN A 134 2.13 2.78 4.43
C ASN A 134 2.91 1.54 3.95
N ILE A 135 2.38 0.79 2.97
CA ILE A 135 3.00 -0.44 2.47
C ILE A 135 3.83 -0.17 1.21
N VAL A 136 3.29 0.58 0.27
CA VAL A 136 3.89 0.78 -1.07
C VAL A 136 4.43 2.20 -1.27
N GLY A 137 3.98 3.17 -0.48
CA GLY A 137 4.15 4.62 -0.69
C GLY A 137 5.58 5.10 -0.97
N LYS A 138 6.59 4.45 -0.39
CA LYS A 138 8.01 4.73 -0.67
C LYS A 138 8.40 4.48 -2.13
N TYR A 139 7.74 3.53 -2.78
CA TYR A 139 8.18 2.94 -4.04
C TYR A 139 7.38 3.44 -5.25
N GLY A 140 6.96 4.70 -5.25
CA GLY A 140 6.17 5.30 -6.31
C GLY A 140 6.72 5.07 -7.72
N ALA A 141 8.04 5.17 -7.92
CA ALA A 141 8.67 4.91 -9.22
C ALA A 141 8.53 3.45 -9.69
N SER A 142 8.59 2.48 -8.76
CA SER A 142 8.36 1.07 -9.06
C SER A 142 6.91 0.81 -9.45
N VAL A 143 5.96 1.44 -8.74
CA VAL A 143 4.53 1.39 -9.09
C VAL A 143 4.28 1.98 -10.47
N GLN A 144 4.88 3.13 -10.80
CA GLN A 144 4.78 3.73 -12.14
C GLN A 144 5.29 2.80 -13.24
N THR A 145 6.37 2.06 -12.95
CA THR A 145 6.90 1.05 -13.88
C THR A 145 5.91 -0.10 -14.08
N LEU A 146 5.31 -0.59 -12.99
CA LEU A 146 4.28 -1.63 -13.06
C LEU A 146 3.03 -1.16 -13.83
N LEU A 147 2.55 0.05 -13.55
CA LEU A 147 1.38 0.63 -14.24
C LEU A 147 1.62 0.75 -15.75
N LYS A 148 2.83 1.12 -16.19
CA LYS A 148 3.18 1.16 -17.61
C LYS A 148 3.12 -0.22 -18.26
N LYS A 149 3.64 -1.26 -17.61
CA LYS A 149 3.56 -2.64 -18.09
C LYS A 149 2.11 -3.14 -18.13
N ALA A 150 1.32 -2.84 -17.09
CA ALA A 150 -0.08 -3.23 -17.01
C ALA A 150 -0.94 -2.55 -18.10
N ALA A 151 -0.59 -1.34 -18.53
CA ALA A 151 -1.28 -0.63 -19.59
C ALA A 151 -1.14 -1.30 -20.97
N GLU A 152 -0.18 -2.21 -21.15
CA GLU A 152 0.00 -3.00 -22.37
C GLU A 152 -0.89 -4.27 -22.39
N LEU A 153 -1.56 -4.58 -21.25
CA LEU A 153 -2.40 -5.76 -21.08
C LEU A 153 -3.89 -5.38 -21.15
N GLU A 154 -4.68 -6.27 -21.73
CA GLU A 154 -6.14 -6.17 -21.70
C GLU A 154 -6.68 -6.79 -20.41
N ILE A 155 -6.82 -5.99 -19.36
CA ILE A 155 -7.23 -6.46 -18.04
C ILE A 155 -8.73 -6.28 -17.84
N ALA A 156 -9.44 -7.37 -17.57
CA ALA A 156 -10.87 -7.37 -17.21
C ALA A 156 -11.09 -7.46 -15.70
N VAL A 157 -10.19 -8.16 -14.99
CA VAL A 157 -10.30 -8.39 -13.54
C VAL A 157 -8.94 -8.19 -12.88
N ILE A 158 -8.91 -7.50 -11.73
CA ILE A 158 -7.73 -7.40 -10.86
C ILE A 158 -8.04 -8.12 -9.55
N CYS A 159 -7.21 -9.11 -9.21
CA CYS A 159 -7.30 -9.90 -7.99
C CYS A 159 -6.11 -9.55 -7.06
N PRO A 160 -6.26 -8.60 -6.14
CA PRO A 160 -5.26 -8.34 -5.12
C PRO A 160 -5.27 -9.41 -4.03
N LEU A 161 -4.19 -9.52 -3.26
CA LEU A 161 -4.13 -10.41 -2.10
C LEU A 161 -4.87 -9.86 -0.88
N HIS A 162 -5.12 -8.55 -0.84
CA HIS A 162 -5.88 -7.86 0.20
C HIS A 162 -7.02 -7.04 -0.38
N GLY A 163 -8.15 -6.97 0.34
CA GLY A 163 -9.30 -6.17 -0.04
C GLY A 163 -10.14 -6.74 -1.19
N PRO A 164 -11.02 -5.92 -1.79
CA PRO A 164 -11.96 -6.36 -2.82
C PRO A 164 -11.30 -6.63 -4.19
N ILE A 165 -11.90 -7.55 -4.95
CA ILE A 165 -11.56 -7.83 -6.35
C ILE A 165 -12.22 -6.76 -7.24
N TRP A 166 -11.47 -6.29 -8.23
CA TRP A 166 -11.94 -5.33 -9.22
C TRP A 166 -12.31 -6.02 -10.52
N ARG A 167 -13.56 -5.89 -10.97
CA ARG A 167 -14.07 -6.41 -12.24
C ARG A 167 -14.86 -5.37 -13.04
N GLU A 168 -15.21 -4.26 -12.43
CA GLU A 168 -15.86 -3.11 -13.06
C GLU A 168 -15.10 -1.84 -12.68
N ASN A 169 -15.18 -0.81 -13.51
CA ASN A 169 -14.60 0.51 -13.28
C ASN A 169 -13.11 0.46 -12.84
N LEU A 170 -12.30 -0.37 -13.51
CA LEU A 170 -10.88 -0.54 -13.17
C LEU A 170 -10.10 0.79 -13.25
N SER A 171 -10.54 1.72 -14.12
CA SER A 171 -9.92 3.04 -14.25
C SER A 171 -9.89 3.80 -12.93
N TYR A 172 -10.90 3.61 -12.08
CA TYR A 172 -10.99 4.29 -10.77
C TYR A 172 -9.78 3.98 -9.88
N ILE A 173 -9.47 2.71 -9.63
CA ILE A 173 -8.34 2.33 -8.77
C ILE A 173 -6.99 2.59 -9.46
N LEU A 174 -6.93 2.46 -10.79
CA LEU A 174 -5.73 2.79 -11.57
C LEU A 174 -5.40 4.28 -11.47
N GLU A 175 -6.39 5.16 -11.55
CA GLU A 175 -6.21 6.61 -11.36
C GLU A 175 -5.77 6.97 -9.94
N LYS A 176 -6.30 6.28 -8.91
CA LYS A 176 -5.84 6.44 -7.53
C LYS A 176 -4.36 6.05 -7.39
N TYR A 177 -3.97 4.88 -7.91
CA TYR A 177 -2.59 4.43 -7.90
C TYR A 177 -1.67 5.35 -8.69
N GLN A 178 -2.14 5.91 -9.83
CA GLN A 178 -1.40 6.91 -10.59
C GLN A 178 -1.09 8.15 -9.74
N LYS A 179 -2.10 8.72 -9.07
CA LYS A 179 -1.92 9.90 -8.21
C LYS A 179 -1.02 9.60 -7.01
N TRP A 180 -1.28 8.51 -6.31
CA TRP A 180 -0.50 8.16 -5.11
C TRP A 180 0.97 7.90 -5.45
N SER A 181 1.26 7.24 -6.56
CA SER A 181 2.63 6.88 -6.96
C SER A 181 3.43 8.03 -7.58
N THR A 182 2.77 9.07 -8.05
CA THR A 182 3.40 10.34 -8.45
C THR A 182 3.42 11.36 -7.32
N TYR A 183 2.93 11.00 -6.13
CA TYR A 183 2.78 11.90 -4.98
C TYR A 183 1.91 13.12 -5.29
N GLU A 184 0.97 13.00 -6.23
CA GLU A 184 -0.04 14.02 -6.49
C GLU A 184 -1.08 14.00 -5.37
N ALA A 185 -1.43 15.18 -4.85
CA ALA A 185 -2.50 15.29 -3.86
C ALA A 185 -3.87 15.03 -4.51
N GLU A 186 -4.73 14.28 -3.83
CA GLU A 186 -6.09 14.07 -4.31
C GLU A 186 -6.93 15.34 -4.16
N ASP A 187 -6.75 16.07 -3.05
CA ASP A 187 -7.57 17.22 -2.67
C ASP A 187 -6.73 18.46 -2.38
N GLN A 188 -7.22 19.63 -2.84
CA GLN A 188 -6.69 20.93 -2.47
C GLN A 188 -7.22 21.36 -1.09
N ALA A 189 -6.63 20.78 -0.05
CA ALA A 189 -7.08 20.90 1.32
C ALA A 189 -5.90 20.88 2.30
N VAL A 190 -6.17 21.00 3.60
CA VAL A 190 -5.15 21.15 4.64
C VAL A 190 -5.27 20.06 5.70
N VAL A 191 -4.18 19.36 5.98
CA VAL A 191 -4.03 18.55 7.19
C VAL A 191 -3.22 19.29 8.23
N ILE A 192 -3.69 19.33 9.47
CA ILE A 192 -2.99 19.91 10.61
C ILE A 192 -2.62 18.78 11.57
N MET A 193 -1.33 18.59 11.80
CA MET A 193 -0.81 17.64 12.77
C MET A 193 -0.20 18.42 13.93
N TYR A 194 -0.60 18.06 15.14
CA TYR A 194 -0.07 18.76 16.31
C TYR A 194 0.27 17.83 17.48
N ALA A 195 1.20 18.29 18.31
CA ALA A 195 1.42 17.80 19.65
C ALA A 195 1.19 18.94 20.63
N SER A 196 0.66 18.65 21.82
CA SER A 196 0.47 19.63 22.88
C SER A 196 0.66 19.00 24.24
N MET A 197 1.43 19.66 25.14
CA MET A 197 1.63 19.20 26.53
C MET A 197 0.67 19.90 27.51
N TYR A 198 0.45 21.19 27.32
CA TYR A 198 -0.33 22.04 28.27
C TYR A 198 -1.51 22.76 27.60
N GLY A 199 -1.89 22.34 26.37
CA GLY A 199 -3.00 22.94 25.62
C GLY A 199 -2.63 24.19 24.79
N ASN A 200 -1.46 24.79 24.96
CA ASN A 200 -1.12 26.04 24.27
C ASN A 200 -0.92 25.84 22.75
N THR A 201 -0.26 24.76 22.33
CA THR A 201 -0.10 24.43 20.91
C THR A 201 -1.43 24.03 20.30
N GLU A 202 -2.25 23.26 21.01
CA GLU A 202 -3.62 22.90 20.63
C GLU A 202 -4.49 24.15 20.41
N ASN A 203 -4.50 25.10 21.34
CA ASN A 203 -5.21 26.38 21.18
C ASN A 203 -4.74 27.16 19.93
N ALA A 204 -3.44 27.16 19.65
CA ALA A 204 -2.91 27.81 18.45
C ALA A 204 -3.39 27.13 17.17
N VAL A 205 -3.43 25.79 17.17
CA VAL A 205 -3.95 24.97 16.07
C VAL A 205 -5.44 25.22 15.84
N ASP A 206 -6.25 25.28 16.91
CA ASP A 206 -7.68 25.60 16.82
C ASP A 206 -7.92 26.97 16.19
N ILE A 207 -7.12 27.97 16.57
CA ILE A 207 -7.19 29.31 15.97
C ILE A 207 -6.83 29.26 14.49
N ILE A 208 -5.79 28.51 14.11
CA ILE A 208 -5.37 28.34 12.71
C ILE A 208 -6.47 27.66 11.91
N ALA A 209 -7.01 26.55 12.40
CA ALA A 209 -8.09 25.80 11.75
C ALA A 209 -9.32 26.68 11.50
N ASN A 210 -9.75 27.43 12.54
CA ASN A 210 -10.88 28.37 12.43
C ASN A 210 -10.60 29.47 11.39
N LYS A 211 -9.39 30.03 11.36
CA LYS A 211 -9.03 31.04 10.38
C LYS A 211 -8.98 30.52 8.95
N LEU A 212 -8.53 29.29 8.75
CA LEU A 212 -8.55 28.62 7.45
C LEU A 212 -9.98 28.39 6.98
N ALA A 213 -10.84 27.87 7.85
CA ALA A 213 -12.26 27.68 7.58
C ALA A 213 -12.96 29.00 7.19
N GLN A 214 -12.72 30.09 7.93
CA GLN A 214 -13.24 31.43 7.65
C GLN A 214 -12.77 31.99 6.29
N ARG A 215 -11.62 31.52 5.77
CA ARG A 215 -11.09 31.87 4.45
C ARG A 215 -11.57 30.96 3.33
N GLY A 216 -12.50 30.04 3.63
CA GLY A 216 -13.12 29.16 2.64
C GLY A 216 -12.32 27.90 2.33
N VAL A 217 -11.39 27.47 3.17
CA VAL A 217 -10.78 26.16 3.04
C VAL A 217 -11.86 25.11 3.33
N ALA A 218 -12.27 24.38 2.29
CA ALA A 218 -13.44 23.50 2.33
C ALA A 218 -13.25 22.24 3.14
N ALA A 219 -12.00 21.71 3.19
CA ALA A 219 -11.66 20.50 3.93
C ALA A 219 -10.44 20.75 4.84
N LEU A 220 -10.61 20.42 6.12
CA LEU A 220 -9.58 20.50 7.14
C LEU A 220 -9.59 19.19 7.94
N SER A 221 -8.47 18.51 8.01
CA SER A 221 -8.26 17.38 8.92
C SER A 221 -7.31 17.82 10.02
N VAL A 222 -7.63 17.54 11.28
CA VAL A 222 -6.82 17.94 12.45
C VAL A 222 -6.52 16.71 13.29
N TYR A 223 -5.25 16.43 13.53
CA TYR A 223 -4.78 15.25 14.24
C TYR A 223 -3.86 15.59 15.40
N ASP A 224 -4.16 15.05 16.57
CA ASP A 224 -3.24 14.97 17.69
C ASP A 224 -2.32 13.74 17.47
N VAL A 225 -1.04 13.98 17.22
CA VAL A 225 -0.06 12.90 16.96
C VAL A 225 0.17 12.01 18.17
N SER A 226 -0.30 12.40 19.37
CA SER A 226 -0.21 11.58 20.57
C SER A 226 -1.39 10.62 20.73
N LYS A 227 -2.47 10.80 19.94
CA LYS A 227 -3.71 10.03 20.04
C LYS A 227 -4.07 9.27 18.77
N THR A 228 -3.58 9.75 17.62
CA THR A 228 -3.91 9.16 16.31
C THR A 228 -2.78 8.26 15.83
N HIS A 229 -3.12 7.10 15.32
CA HIS A 229 -2.12 6.19 14.77
C HIS A 229 -1.39 6.82 13.57
N PRO A 230 -0.05 6.78 13.50
CA PRO A 230 0.70 7.44 12.42
C PRO A 230 0.25 7.06 11.01
N SER A 231 -0.16 5.80 10.79
CA SER A 231 -0.61 5.35 9.47
C SER A 231 -1.84 6.08 8.93
N GLU A 232 -2.74 6.56 9.80
CA GLU A 232 -3.90 7.36 9.41
C GLU A 232 -3.47 8.77 9.01
N ILE A 233 -2.57 9.36 9.81
CA ILE A 233 -2.02 10.69 9.53
C ILE A 233 -1.25 10.68 8.19
N ILE A 234 -0.44 9.65 7.94
CA ILE A 234 0.30 9.47 6.69
C ILE A 234 -0.66 9.38 5.49
N ALA A 235 -1.75 8.64 5.60
CA ALA A 235 -2.75 8.55 4.53
C ALA A 235 -3.33 9.92 4.18
N GLU A 236 -3.65 10.74 5.19
CA GLU A 236 -4.12 12.11 4.99
C GLU A 236 -3.06 13.04 4.41
N MET A 237 -1.80 12.88 4.82
CA MET A 237 -0.69 13.64 4.23
C MET A 237 -0.48 13.33 2.76
N PHE A 238 -0.78 12.10 2.32
CA PHE A 238 -0.79 11.75 0.89
C PHE A 238 -2.02 12.31 0.18
N ARG A 239 -3.18 12.35 0.83
CA ARG A 239 -4.42 12.84 0.24
C ARG A 239 -4.40 14.36 0.02
N LEU A 240 -3.91 15.13 1.01
CA LEU A 240 -4.08 16.58 1.06
C LEU A 240 -2.86 17.35 0.58
N SER A 241 -3.08 18.48 -0.12
CA SER A 241 -2.04 19.28 -0.77
C SER A 241 -1.21 20.15 0.19
N HIS A 242 -1.77 20.51 1.35
CA HIS A 242 -1.13 21.40 2.32
C HIS A 242 -1.11 20.76 3.70
N MET A 243 -0.06 21.05 4.47
CA MET A 243 0.08 20.55 5.83
C MET A 243 0.53 21.65 6.79
N VAL A 244 0.08 21.56 8.02
CA VAL A 244 0.58 22.35 9.15
C VAL A 244 1.14 21.38 10.18
N LEU A 245 2.39 21.59 10.58
CA LEU A 245 3.09 20.82 11.60
C LEU A 245 3.26 21.71 12.83
N ALA A 246 2.63 21.36 13.95
CA ALA A 246 2.66 22.16 15.15
C ALA A 246 3.14 21.33 16.35
N ALA A 247 4.24 21.73 16.98
CA ALA A 247 4.78 20.99 18.13
C ALA A 247 5.41 21.91 19.18
N PRO A 248 5.38 21.50 20.46
CA PRO A 248 6.15 22.17 21.50
C PRO A 248 7.59 21.68 21.49
N THR A 249 8.50 22.53 21.98
CA THR A 249 9.86 22.12 22.32
C THR A 249 9.82 21.16 23.51
N TYR A 250 10.52 20.03 23.38
CA TYR A 250 10.67 19.02 24.43
C TYR A 250 12.15 18.60 24.52
N ASN A 251 12.75 18.67 25.70
CA ASN A 251 14.17 18.35 25.92
C ASN A 251 15.11 19.00 24.90
N MET A 252 14.91 20.29 24.58
CA MET A 252 15.69 21.05 23.58
C MET A 252 15.56 20.53 22.14
N GLY A 253 14.55 19.74 21.83
CA GLY A 253 14.26 19.19 20.51
C GLY A 253 12.77 19.20 20.18
N ILE A 254 12.42 18.53 19.12
CA ILE A 254 11.03 18.33 18.69
C ILE A 254 10.33 17.35 19.66
N TYR A 255 9.06 17.58 19.95
CA TYR A 255 8.25 16.60 20.70
C TYR A 255 8.26 15.23 20.02
N TYR A 256 8.56 14.18 20.77
CA TYR A 256 8.87 12.84 20.22
C TYR A 256 7.82 12.26 19.26
N GLY A 257 6.52 12.48 19.53
CA GLY A 257 5.46 12.00 18.62
C GLY A 257 5.48 12.69 17.25
N MET A 258 5.81 13.99 17.23
CA MET A 258 6.00 14.72 15.98
C MET A 258 7.29 14.31 15.28
N ASP A 259 8.38 14.12 16.00
CA ASP A 259 9.67 13.66 15.47
C ASP A 259 9.54 12.29 14.79
N ASN A 260 8.85 11.35 15.43
CA ASN A 260 8.55 10.06 14.82
C ASN A 260 7.73 10.20 13.52
N LEU A 261 6.70 11.03 13.50
CA LEU A 261 5.90 11.28 12.29
C LEU A 261 6.75 11.85 11.16
N LEU A 262 7.66 12.78 11.47
CA LEU A 262 8.58 13.35 10.47
C LEU A 262 9.55 12.31 9.91
N HIS A 263 10.04 11.38 10.72
CA HIS A 263 10.87 10.26 10.27
C HIS A 263 10.10 9.32 9.33
N GLU A 264 8.87 8.97 9.66
CA GLU A 264 8.00 8.16 8.80
C GLU A 264 7.71 8.87 7.47
N MET A 265 7.37 10.16 7.51
CA MET A 265 7.16 10.96 6.31
C MET A 265 8.38 10.96 5.39
N ALA A 266 9.57 11.12 5.96
CA ALA A 266 10.82 11.09 5.21
C ALA A 266 11.12 9.69 4.65
N ALA A 267 10.88 8.64 5.44
CA ALA A 267 11.07 7.25 5.01
C ALA A 267 10.20 6.86 3.83
N LEU A 268 8.97 7.40 3.76
CA LEU A 268 8.01 7.19 2.67
C LEU A 268 8.24 8.10 1.47
N ASN A 269 9.25 8.99 1.53
CA ASN A 269 9.62 9.89 0.43
C ASN A 269 8.46 10.79 -0.03
N LEU A 270 7.61 11.25 0.89
CA LEU A 270 6.46 12.12 0.58
C LEU A 270 6.94 13.40 -0.12
N GLN A 271 6.29 13.74 -1.23
CA GLN A 271 6.66 14.85 -2.11
C GLN A 271 5.44 15.73 -2.44
N ASN A 272 5.72 16.87 -3.09
CA ASN A 272 4.70 17.75 -3.67
C ASN A 272 3.69 18.31 -2.66
N ARG A 273 4.11 18.58 -1.41
CA ARG A 273 3.27 19.19 -0.37
C ARG A 273 3.81 20.56 0.02
N LYS A 274 2.88 21.47 0.36
CA LYS A 274 3.23 22.76 0.97
C LYS A 274 3.08 22.63 2.47
N ALA A 275 4.12 22.97 3.21
CA ALA A 275 4.15 22.84 4.65
C ALA A 275 4.27 24.19 5.35
N ALA A 276 3.55 24.38 6.46
CA ALA A 276 3.76 25.42 7.43
C ALA A 276 4.15 24.79 8.78
N ILE A 277 5.07 25.42 9.48
CA ILE A 277 5.60 24.93 10.76
C ILE A 277 5.24 25.93 11.85
N VAL A 278 4.76 25.39 12.99
CA VAL A 278 4.42 26.16 14.20
C VAL A 278 5.20 25.57 15.37
N GLY A 279 6.27 26.24 15.78
CA GLY A 279 7.01 25.91 17.00
C GLY A 279 6.48 26.64 18.21
N ASN A 280 6.43 25.98 19.36
CA ASN A 280 6.05 26.57 20.62
C ASN A 280 7.05 26.19 21.72
N GLY A 281 7.64 27.16 22.38
CA GLY A 281 8.59 26.95 23.48
C GLY A 281 8.54 28.08 24.49
N SER A 282 8.69 27.79 25.78
CA SER A 282 8.61 28.79 26.83
C SER A 282 9.90 29.58 27.01
N TRP A 283 11.07 28.92 26.95
CA TRP A 283 12.38 29.55 27.19
C TRP A 283 13.41 29.18 26.08
N SER A 284 13.13 28.16 25.28
CA SER A 284 13.94 27.75 24.13
C SER A 284 13.03 27.16 23.04
N PRO A 285 12.67 27.94 22.01
CA PRO A 285 11.92 27.40 20.87
C PRO A 285 12.89 26.63 19.96
N ALA A 286 12.92 25.30 20.08
CA ALA A 286 13.81 24.42 19.31
C ALA A 286 13.03 23.36 18.49
N SER A 287 11.70 23.50 18.46
CA SER A 287 10.81 22.62 17.66
C SER A 287 10.53 23.19 16.27
#